data_f74b11e8beaf5d6aac88595d29e32d1e
#
_entry.id   f74b11e8beaf5d6aac88595d29e32d1e
#
_cell.length_a   1.000
_cell.length_b   1.000
_cell.length_c   1.000
_cell.angle_alpha   90.00
_cell.angle_beta   90.00
_cell.angle_gamma   90.00
#
_symmetry.space_group_name_H-M   'P 1'
#
loop_
_entity.id
_entity.type
_entity.pdbx_description
1 polymer ?
#
loop_
_entity_poly.entity_id
_entity_poly.type
_entity_poly.pdbx_seq_one_letter_code
_entity_poly.pdbx_strand_id
1 'polypeptide(L)'
;GAKKFLAAEHRFLFASGKNVVIMIFYENLGFCACAQDAEIFKKRGSYDMIPHGKEIKVFTGSSNPDLADMICKNLGISLGKSTVTAFADGECSISINEPVRGVDVFIVQSTCKPVNDSLMELLVMIDAMKRASAGRITAVIPYFGYARQDRKAKARDPISAKLVANLLTVAGADRVLTMDLHAAQIQGFFDIPVDNLYGAPLFATHYLRRFGYGREDMVVVSPDVGSVARARSFAMKMGLGLAIVDKRREKANCSEVMNIIGNVEGKTCLLLDDMVDTAGSLCGAAKAIVEVGGAKEVYACASHGVLSGPAIDRINDSVIDELLLLDTIPYPKNKPACDKIQYLPVAPMFAEAINRIYEEMSISSLFE
;
A
#
# COMPACT_ATOMS: atom_id res chain seq x y z
N GLY A 1 11.25 -12.86 -56.60
CA GLY A 1 11.32 -12.08 -55.38
C GLY A 1 9.93 -11.76 -54.83
N ALA A 2 9.51 -12.40 -53.76
CA ALA A 2 8.28 -12.02 -53.05
C ALA A 2 8.65 -11.48 -51.65
N LYS A 3 8.41 -10.18 -51.41
CA LYS A 3 8.46 -9.57 -50.09
C LYS A 3 7.15 -9.88 -49.39
N LYS A 4 7.15 -10.62 -48.27
CA LYS A 4 6.04 -10.65 -47.31
C LYS A 4 6.47 -9.83 -46.12
N PHE A 5 5.74 -8.74 -45.87
CA PHE A 5 5.76 -8.00 -44.62
C PHE A 5 4.84 -8.68 -43.64
N LEU A 6 5.36 -9.05 -42.49
CA LEU A 6 4.55 -9.38 -41.30
C LEU A 6 4.74 -8.23 -40.31
N ALA A 7 3.68 -7.51 -40.05
CA ALA A 7 3.66 -6.41 -39.07
C ALA A 7 3.60 -7.01 -37.66
N ALA A 8 4.58 -6.70 -36.84
CA ALA A 8 4.60 -6.58 -35.39
C ALA A 8 5.97 -6.91 -34.74
N GLU A 9 6.98 -7.23 -35.50
CA GLU A 9 8.38 -7.24 -35.06
C GLU A 9 9.19 -6.94 -36.30
N HIS A 10 10.16 -6.05 -36.24
CA HIS A 10 11.00 -5.68 -37.42
C HIS A 10 11.91 -6.86 -37.83
N ARG A 11 11.31 -7.88 -38.39
CA ARG A 11 12.01 -9.02 -39.00
C ARG A 11 11.98 -8.89 -40.50
N PHE A 12 13.14 -8.78 -41.11
CA PHE A 12 13.27 -8.80 -42.58
C PHE A 12 13.80 -10.16 -43.01
N LEU A 13 13.04 -10.86 -43.83
CA LEU A 13 13.47 -12.11 -44.48
C LEU A 13 14.00 -11.77 -45.88
N PHE A 14 15.26 -12.04 -46.12
CA PHE A 14 15.84 -12.01 -47.47
C PHE A 14 16.21 -13.43 -47.91
N ALA A 15 15.64 -13.88 -49.00
CA ALA A 15 16.04 -15.13 -49.62
C ALA A 15 16.85 -14.82 -50.89
N SER A 16 18.08 -15.28 -50.96
CA SER A 16 18.90 -15.26 -52.16
C SER A 16 19.51 -16.63 -52.37
N GLY A 17 19.03 -17.38 -53.38
CA GLY A 17 19.52 -18.70 -53.68
C GLY A 17 19.16 -19.77 -52.64
N LYS A 18 20.09 -20.67 -52.34
CA LYS A 18 19.85 -21.79 -51.39
C LYS A 18 20.03 -21.45 -49.91
N ASN A 19 20.36 -20.21 -49.54
CA ASN A 19 20.59 -19.79 -48.15
C ASN A 19 19.56 -18.73 -47.73
N VAL A 20 18.93 -18.97 -46.58
CA VAL A 20 18.01 -18.01 -45.89
C VAL A 20 18.82 -17.29 -44.83
N VAL A 21 19.00 -15.99 -44.98
CA VAL A 21 19.64 -15.14 -43.96
C VAL A 21 18.53 -14.41 -43.21
N ILE A 22 18.42 -14.64 -41.92
CA ILE A 22 17.50 -13.91 -41.03
C ILE A 22 18.32 -12.81 -40.36
N MET A 23 18.08 -11.55 -40.75
CA MET A 23 18.63 -10.39 -40.04
C MET A 23 17.62 -9.92 -39.00
N ILE A 24 18.01 -9.97 -37.74
CA ILE A 24 17.23 -9.39 -36.62
C ILE A 24 17.95 -8.10 -36.23
N PHE A 25 17.33 -6.96 -36.49
CA PHE A 25 17.81 -5.66 -36.04
C PHE A 25 17.29 -5.38 -34.64
N TYR A 26 18.21 -5.25 -33.68
CA TYR A 26 17.96 -4.61 -32.41
C TYR A 26 18.43 -3.15 -32.53
N GLU A 27 17.58 -2.20 -32.17
CA GLU A 27 17.83 -0.75 -32.38
C GLU A 27 19.06 -0.19 -31.67
N ASN A 28 19.84 -0.98 -30.92
CA ASN A 28 21.05 -0.47 -30.24
C ASN A 28 22.29 -1.37 -30.29
N LEU A 29 22.31 -2.48 -31.06
CA LEU A 29 23.51 -3.29 -31.19
C LEU A 29 23.54 -3.93 -32.61
N GLY A 30 24.36 -3.39 -33.52
CA GLY A 30 24.57 -3.95 -34.86
C GLY A 30 25.30 -5.30 -34.79
N PHE A 31 24.61 -6.41 -34.66
CA PHE A 31 25.15 -7.75 -34.80
C PHE A 31 24.53 -8.44 -36.01
N CYS A 32 25.40 -8.90 -36.92
CA CYS A 32 25.01 -9.77 -38.03
C CYS A 32 25.41 -11.20 -37.68
N ALA A 33 24.42 -12.09 -37.48
CA ALA A 33 24.66 -13.52 -37.26
C ALA A 33 24.41 -14.32 -38.55
N CYS A 34 25.33 -15.18 -38.91
CA CYS A 34 25.24 -16.07 -40.07
C CYS A 34 24.48 -17.35 -39.73
N ALA A 35 23.88 -17.99 -40.74
CA ALA A 35 22.99 -19.16 -40.55
C ALA A 35 23.61 -20.37 -39.82
N GLN A 36 24.93 -20.43 -39.69
CA GLN A 36 25.62 -21.47 -38.91
C GLN A 36 25.49 -21.29 -37.39
N ASP A 37 25.19 -20.07 -36.92
CA ASP A 37 25.00 -19.77 -35.50
C ASP A 37 23.56 -20.05 -35.03
N ALA A 38 22.63 -20.23 -35.97
CA ALA A 38 21.22 -20.50 -35.67
C ALA A 38 20.98 -21.87 -35.00
N GLU A 39 21.83 -22.86 -35.21
CA GLU A 39 21.75 -24.18 -34.53
C GLU A 39 22.26 -24.12 -33.09
N ILE A 40 23.20 -23.21 -32.81
CA ILE A 40 23.70 -22.98 -31.46
C ILE A 40 22.59 -22.28 -30.61
N PHE A 41 21.82 -21.39 -31.27
CA PHE A 41 20.66 -20.77 -30.61
C PHE A 41 19.45 -21.70 -30.43
N LYS A 42 19.25 -22.71 -31.30
CA LYS A 42 18.19 -23.70 -31.14
C LYS A 42 18.42 -24.70 -30.02
N LYS A 43 19.66 -24.92 -29.58
CA LYS A 43 20.01 -25.78 -28.43
C LYS A 43 19.96 -25.10 -27.07
N ARG A 44 19.91 -23.77 -27.02
CA ARG A 44 19.50 -23.04 -25.82
C ARG A 44 17.99 -22.96 -25.90
N GLY A 45 17.28 -23.78 -25.08
CA GLY A 45 15.83 -23.75 -24.99
C GLY A 45 15.29 -22.33 -25.00
N SER A 46 14.06 -22.15 -25.50
CA SER A 46 13.38 -20.87 -25.48
C SER A 46 13.48 -20.29 -24.07
N TYR A 47 14.44 -19.38 -23.88
CA TYR A 47 14.37 -18.53 -22.74
C TYR A 47 13.20 -17.57 -23.04
N ASP A 48 12.04 -17.87 -22.50
CA ASP A 48 11.06 -16.84 -22.24
C ASP A 48 11.82 -15.81 -21.43
N MET A 49 12.17 -14.69 -22.05
CA MET A 49 12.72 -13.55 -21.33
C MET A 49 11.56 -13.02 -20.50
N ILE A 50 11.47 -13.50 -19.26
CA ILE A 50 10.69 -12.82 -18.24
C ILE A 50 11.44 -11.48 -18.05
N PRO A 51 10.83 -10.34 -18.38
CA PRO A 51 11.52 -9.04 -18.37
C PRO A 51 12.02 -8.65 -16.98
N HIS A 52 11.53 -9.30 -15.94
CA HIS A 52 11.80 -9.02 -14.54
C HIS A 52 12.10 -10.33 -13.82
N GLY A 53 13.32 -10.55 -13.39
CA GLY A 53 13.80 -11.59 -12.50
C GLY A 53 13.25 -13.02 -12.70
N LYS A 54 14.07 -14.02 -12.38
CA LYS A 54 13.70 -15.44 -12.52
C LYS A 54 12.84 -15.97 -11.37
N GLU A 55 12.73 -15.26 -10.27
CA GLU A 55 12.04 -15.64 -9.04
C GLU A 55 11.63 -14.42 -8.22
N ILE A 56 10.66 -14.58 -7.34
CA ILE A 56 10.26 -13.59 -6.33
C ILE A 56 11.05 -13.85 -5.05
N LYS A 57 11.53 -12.78 -4.39
CA LYS A 57 11.96 -12.80 -3.00
C LYS A 57 11.35 -11.65 -2.22
N VAL A 58 10.80 -11.98 -1.06
CA VAL A 58 10.23 -11.01 -0.12
C VAL A 58 11.17 -10.90 1.07
N PHE A 59 11.59 -9.68 1.39
CA PHE A 59 12.37 -9.35 2.57
C PHE A 59 11.58 -8.45 3.49
N THR A 60 11.95 -8.40 4.75
CA THR A 60 11.31 -7.53 5.74
C THR A 60 12.33 -6.66 6.45
N GLY A 61 11.94 -5.42 6.73
CA GLY A 61 12.57 -4.65 7.78
C GLY A 61 11.99 -5.00 9.17
N SER A 62 12.27 -4.16 10.16
CA SER A 62 11.93 -4.42 11.56
C SER A 62 10.50 -4.02 11.97
N SER A 63 9.82 -3.19 11.17
CA SER A 63 8.57 -2.55 11.60
C SER A 63 7.37 -3.49 11.71
N ASN A 64 7.25 -4.49 10.81
CA ASN A 64 6.13 -5.44 10.81
C ASN A 64 6.54 -6.80 10.17
N PRO A 65 7.46 -7.55 10.78
CA PRO A 65 7.93 -8.83 10.25
C PRO A 65 6.83 -9.89 10.19
N ASP A 66 5.86 -9.85 11.11
CA ASP A 66 4.74 -10.79 11.13
C ASP A 66 3.89 -10.67 9.86
N LEU A 67 3.63 -9.43 9.39
CA LEU A 67 2.93 -9.20 8.14
C LEU A 67 3.71 -9.75 6.93
N ALA A 68 5.03 -9.54 6.89
CA ALA A 68 5.88 -10.05 5.82
C ALA A 68 5.87 -11.60 5.76
N ASP A 69 5.93 -12.26 6.92
CA ASP A 69 5.83 -13.71 7.03
C ASP A 69 4.46 -14.21 6.54
N MET A 70 3.38 -13.52 6.92
CA MET A 70 2.04 -13.84 6.45
C MET A 70 1.87 -13.63 4.93
N ILE A 71 2.48 -12.60 4.36
CA ILE A 71 2.52 -12.39 2.90
C ILE A 71 3.24 -13.56 2.23
N CYS A 72 4.42 -13.95 2.72
CA CYS A 72 5.18 -15.09 2.20
C CYS A 72 4.37 -16.39 2.26
N LYS A 73 3.66 -16.65 3.37
CA LYS A 73 2.78 -17.82 3.52
C LYS A 73 1.66 -17.85 2.46
N ASN A 74 1.05 -16.69 2.18
CA ASN A 74 0.03 -16.59 1.14
C ASN A 74 0.60 -16.76 -0.27
N LEU A 75 1.85 -16.36 -0.52
CA LEU A 75 2.57 -16.57 -1.78
C LEU A 75 3.11 -18.00 -1.92
N GLY A 76 3.13 -18.80 -0.84
CA GLY A 76 3.72 -20.15 -0.84
C GLY A 76 5.25 -20.14 -0.92
N ILE A 77 5.92 -19.05 -0.48
CA ILE A 77 7.38 -18.91 -0.49
C ILE A 77 7.93 -18.68 0.93
N SER A 78 9.24 -18.81 1.09
CA SER A 78 9.91 -18.48 2.34
C SER A 78 10.33 -17.01 2.37
N LEU A 79 10.34 -16.41 3.55
CA LEU A 79 10.89 -15.08 3.75
C LEU A 79 12.39 -15.06 3.43
N GLY A 80 12.85 -14.03 2.74
CA GLY A 80 14.25 -13.83 2.36
C GLY A 80 15.15 -13.63 3.59
N LYS A 81 16.36 -14.14 3.49
CA LYS A 81 17.33 -14.11 4.59
C LYS A 81 18.05 -12.77 4.63
N SER A 82 17.71 -11.94 5.59
CA SER A 82 18.39 -10.69 5.92
C SER A 82 18.57 -10.53 7.42
N THR A 83 19.53 -9.72 7.80
CA THR A 83 19.75 -9.33 9.19
C THR A 83 19.62 -7.82 9.28
N VAL A 84 18.72 -7.37 10.15
CA VAL A 84 18.46 -5.96 10.42
C VAL A 84 18.81 -5.70 11.87
N THR A 85 19.80 -4.85 12.10
CA THR A 85 20.32 -4.49 13.43
C THR A 85 20.64 -2.99 13.47
N ALA A 86 21.09 -2.52 14.63
CA ALA A 86 21.63 -1.18 14.78
C ALA A 86 23.04 -1.25 15.36
N PHE A 87 23.90 -0.31 14.96
CA PHE A 87 25.16 -0.04 15.62
C PHE A 87 24.93 0.62 16.99
N ALA A 88 25.98 0.69 17.81
CA ALA A 88 25.88 1.24 19.16
C ALA A 88 25.49 2.72 19.20
N ASP A 89 25.74 3.47 18.15
CA ASP A 89 25.36 4.87 17.96
C ASP A 89 23.94 5.06 17.40
N GLY A 90 23.27 3.94 17.03
CA GLY A 90 21.90 3.95 16.53
C GLY A 90 21.77 3.93 15.00
N GLU A 91 22.87 3.92 14.26
CA GLU A 91 22.80 3.72 12.79
C GLU A 91 22.30 2.31 12.46
N CYS A 92 21.40 2.20 11.45
CA CYS A 92 20.92 0.90 11.04
C CYS A 92 22.00 0.11 10.26
N SER A 93 22.08 -1.19 10.54
CA SER A 93 22.97 -2.14 9.88
C SER A 93 22.16 -3.23 9.19
N ILE A 94 22.32 -3.36 7.87
CA ILE A 94 21.58 -4.31 7.03
C ILE A 94 22.56 -5.28 6.39
N SER A 95 22.25 -6.58 6.49
CA SER A 95 22.96 -7.63 5.75
C SER A 95 21.99 -8.48 4.98
N ILE A 96 22.24 -8.66 3.68
CA ILE A 96 21.48 -9.58 2.84
C ILE A 96 22.24 -10.90 2.78
N ASN A 97 21.63 -11.96 3.31
CA ASN A 97 22.31 -13.23 3.58
C ASN A 97 22.06 -14.30 2.52
N GLU A 98 21.59 -13.87 1.33
CA GLU A 98 21.39 -14.75 0.18
C GLU A 98 21.53 -13.98 -1.15
N PRO A 99 21.80 -14.67 -2.27
CA PRO A 99 21.89 -14.02 -3.58
C PRO A 99 20.56 -13.43 -4.02
N VAL A 100 20.60 -12.19 -4.56
CA VAL A 100 19.43 -11.49 -5.11
C VAL A 100 19.65 -11.01 -6.55
N ARG A 101 20.78 -11.40 -7.18
CA ARG A 101 21.13 -10.96 -8.52
C ARG A 101 20.08 -11.38 -9.56
N GLY A 102 19.46 -10.41 -10.21
CA GLY A 102 18.44 -10.61 -11.23
C GLY A 102 17.11 -11.14 -10.67
N VAL A 103 16.89 -11.05 -9.37
CA VAL A 103 15.65 -11.45 -8.67
C VAL A 103 14.69 -10.25 -8.60
N ASP A 104 13.39 -10.51 -8.66
CA ASP A 104 12.35 -9.52 -8.36
C ASP A 104 12.16 -9.45 -6.84
N VAL A 105 12.65 -8.37 -6.24
CA VAL A 105 12.74 -8.20 -4.80
C VAL A 105 11.61 -7.30 -4.30
N PHE A 106 10.88 -7.76 -3.27
CA PHE A 106 9.87 -7.02 -2.56
C PHE A 106 10.34 -6.79 -1.11
N ILE A 107 10.43 -5.54 -0.68
CA ILE A 107 10.86 -5.17 0.68
C ILE A 107 9.64 -4.67 1.45
N VAL A 108 9.18 -5.45 2.42
CA VAL A 108 8.03 -5.11 3.27
C VAL A 108 8.50 -4.31 4.48
N GLN A 109 8.11 -3.02 4.55
CA GLN A 109 8.44 -2.15 5.65
C GLN A 109 7.41 -1.03 5.79
N SER A 110 6.59 -1.06 6.83
CA SER A 110 5.75 0.08 7.19
C SER A 110 6.62 1.19 7.79
N THR A 111 6.49 2.42 7.27
CA THR A 111 7.24 3.56 7.81
C THR A 111 6.50 4.18 9.01
N CYS A 112 6.14 3.30 9.96
CA CYS A 112 5.49 3.63 11.23
C CYS A 112 6.52 3.88 12.34
N LYS A 113 6.05 4.14 13.55
CA LYS A 113 6.93 4.43 14.72
C LYS A 113 7.83 3.23 15.07
N PRO A 114 9.15 3.52 15.25
CA PRO A 114 9.86 4.80 15.14
C PRO A 114 10.03 5.22 13.68
N VAL A 115 9.36 6.31 13.28
CA VAL A 115 9.12 6.66 11.86
C VAL A 115 10.42 6.91 11.09
N ASN A 116 11.38 7.63 11.70
CA ASN A 116 12.65 7.97 11.05
C ASN A 116 13.52 6.74 10.88
N ASP A 117 13.57 5.88 11.88
CA ASP A 117 14.37 4.65 11.87
C ASP A 117 13.81 3.67 10.83
N SER A 118 12.48 3.47 10.84
CA SER A 118 11.80 2.61 9.86
C SER A 118 11.98 3.09 8.41
N LEU A 119 11.99 4.41 8.19
CA LEU A 119 12.24 4.99 6.87
C LEU A 119 13.71 4.79 6.46
N MET A 120 14.67 5.11 7.34
CA MET A 120 16.09 4.96 7.05
C MET A 120 16.45 3.50 6.79
N GLU A 121 15.91 2.58 7.58
CA GLU A 121 16.07 1.14 7.41
C GLU A 121 15.60 0.68 6.00
N LEU A 122 14.43 1.14 5.57
CA LEU A 122 13.92 0.86 4.22
C LEU A 122 14.87 1.39 3.14
N LEU A 123 15.36 2.63 3.27
CA LEU A 123 16.28 3.24 2.29
C LEU A 123 17.59 2.45 2.19
N VAL A 124 18.17 2.04 3.33
CA VAL A 124 19.41 1.25 3.36
C VAL A 124 19.19 -0.15 2.78
N MET A 125 18.03 -0.78 3.05
CA MET A 125 17.68 -2.07 2.43
C MET A 125 17.58 -1.97 0.91
N ILE A 126 16.92 -0.93 0.38
CA ILE A 126 16.81 -0.68 -1.06
C ILE A 126 18.20 -0.51 -1.68
N ASP A 127 19.08 0.30 -1.09
CA ASP A 127 20.47 0.50 -1.57
C ASP A 127 21.25 -0.83 -1.55
N ALA A 128 21.12 -1.63 -0.50
CA ALA A 128 21.77 -2.94 -0.41
C ALA A 128 21.33 -3.89 -1.55
N MET A 129 20.02 -3.96 -1.82
CA MET A 129 19.48 -4.77 -2.92
C MET A 129 19.96 -4.29 -4.29
N LYS A 130 19.97 -2.96 -4.50
CA LYS A 130 20.51 -2.34 -5.72
C LYS A 130 21.96 -2.68 -5.94
N ARG A 131 22.81 -2.57 -4.90
CA ARG A 131 24.24 -2.93 -4.97
C ARG A 131 24.45 -4.44 -5.15
N ALA A 132 23.55 -5.27 -4.66
CA ALA A 132 23.54 -6.72 -4.88
C ALA A 132 23.02 -7.12 -6.27
N SER A 133 22.67 -6.14 -7.13
CA SER A 133 22.17 -6.33 -8.50
C SER A 133 20.82 -7.07 -8.55
N ALA A 134 19.90 -6.76 -7.66
CA ALA A 134 18.51 -7.17 -7.82
C ALA A 134 17.98 -6.76 -9.20
N GLY A 135 17.07 -7.52 -9.77
CA GLY A 135 16.51 -7.26 -11.10
C GLY A 135 15.52 -6.10 -11.08
N ARG A 136 14.62 -6.11 -10.10
CA ARG A 136 13.65 -5.05 -9.79
C ARG A 136 13.48 -4.98 -8.29
N ILE A 137 13.29 -3.79 -7.74
CA ILE A 137 13.10 -3.55 -6.31
C ILE A 137 11.76 -2.85 -6.10
N THR A 138 10.80 -3.56 -5.50
CA THR A 138 9.51 -3.00 -5.11
C THR A 138 9.51 -2.72 -3.61
N ALA A 139 9.34 -1.46 -3.23
CA ALA A 139 9.13 -1.07 -1.86
C ALA A 139 7.66 -1.30 -1.47
N VAL A 140 7.39 -2.31 -0.64
CA VAL A 140 6.06 -2.63 -0.11
C VAL A 140 5.91 -1.90 1.22
N ILE A 141 5.13 -0.83 1.22
CA ILE A 141 4.98 0.09 2.35
C ILE A 141 3.51 0.08 2.80
N PRO A 142 3.08 -0.89 3.63
CA PRO A 142 1.67 -1.00 4.05
C PRO A 142 1.14 0.27 4.70
N TYR A 143 1.98 0.97 5.49
CA TYR A 143 1.72 2.31 5.99
C TYR A 143 2.82 3.27 5.54
N PHE A 144 2.43 4.29 4.77
CA PHE A 144 3.33 5.34 4.28
C PHE A 144 3.37 6.51 5.26
N GLY A 145 4.43 6.61 6.04
CA GLY A 145 4.67 7.71 6.96
C GLY A 145 4.89 9.04 6.22
N TYR A 146 4.76 10.17 6.94
CA TYR A 146 4.83 11.53 6.38
C TYR A 146 3.73 11.89 5.36
N ALA A 147 2.79 10.99 5.04
CA ALA A 147 1.71 11.21 4.08
C ALA A 147 0.81 12.42 4.43
N ARG A 148 0.69 12.78 5.72
CA ARG A 148 -0.12 13.91 6.18
C ARG A 148 0.42 15.29 5.77
N GLN A 149 1.67 15.34 5.30
CA GLN A 149 2.31 16.55 4.79
C GLN A 149 2.42 16.49 3.26
N ASP A 150 1.27 16.35 2.61
CA ASP A 150 1.11 16.28 1.15
C ASP A 150 1.03 17.66 0.48
N ARG A 151 0.81 18.69 1.27
CA ARG A 151 0.68 20.10 0.83
C ARG A 151 1.15 21.05 1.91
N LYS A 152 1.41 22.28 1.52
CA LYS A 152 1.68 23.38 2.48
C LYS A 152 0.36 23.80 3.14
N ALA A 153 0.22 23.52 4.43
CA ALA A 153 -0.90 24.02 5.24
C ALA A 153 -0.75 25.51 5.57
N LYS A 154 0.50 25.97 5.72
CA LYS A 154 0.88 27.36 5.98
C LYS A 154 2.03 27.76 5.08
N ALA A 155 2.27 29.07 4.96
CA ALA A 155 3.45 29.58 4.25
C ALA A 155 4.74 28.99 4.84
N ARG A 156 5.63 28.53 3.96
CA ARG A 156 6.96 27.95 4.27
C ARG A 156 6.92 26.53 4.89
N ASP A 157 5.77 25.88 4.97
CA ASP A 157 5.69 24.47 5.37
C ASP A 157 6.39 23.57 4.35
N PRO A 158 7.00 22.46 4.79
CA PRO A 158 7.52 21.45 3.90
C PRO A 158 6.39 20.65 3.23
N ILE A 159 6.74 19.91 2.17
CA ILE A 159 5.91 18.83 1.60
C ILE A 159 6.70 17.53 1.81
N SER A 160 6.65 17.01 3.04
CA SER A 160 7.47 15.86 3.44
C SER A 160 7.12 14.58 2.70
N ALA A 161 5.87 14.41 2.27
CA ALA A 161 5.46 13.27 1.44
C ALA A 161 6.24 13.24 0.10
N LYS A 162 6.47 14.40 -0.55
CA LYS A 162 7.30 14.49 -1.77
C LYS A 162 8.77 14.20 -1.49
N LEU A 163 9.29 14.69 -0.35
CA LEU A 163 10.67 14.41 0.05
C LEU A 163 10.89 12.90 0.19
N VAL A 164 10.00 12.20 0.91
CA VAL A 164 10.09 10.74 1.11
C VAL A 164 9.97 10.00 -0.22
N ALA A 165 9.06 10.41 -1.12
CA ALA A 165 8.94 9.83 -2.44
C ALA A 165 10.26 9.94 -3.24
N ASN A 166 10.90 11.11 -3.20
CA ASN A 166 12.20 11.32 -3.86
C ASN A 166 13.30 10.44 -3.24
N LEU A 167 13.36 10.32 -1.92
CA LEU A 167 14.37 9.50 -1.23
C LEU A 167 14.26 8.02 -1.64
N LEU A 168 13.04 7.47 -1.70
CA LEU A 168 12.80 6.09 -2.14
C LEU A 168 13.26 5.86 -3.59
N THR A 169 12.94 6.80 -4.48
CA THR A 169 13.35 6.74 -5.88
C THR A 169 14.89 6.80 -6.02
N VAL A 170 15.54 7.74 -5.32
CA VAL A 170 17.01 7.90 -5.36
C VAL A 170 17.73 6.70 -4.74
N ALA A 171 17.19 6.12 -3.66
CA ALA A 171 17.73 4.91 -3.06
C ALA A 171 17.75 3.74 -4.05
N GLY A 172 16.80 3.70 -4.99
CA GLY A 172 16.78 2.71 -6.08
C GLY A 172 15.54 1.84 -6.12
N ALA A 173 14.44 2.27 -5.49
CA ALA A 173 13.16 1.61 -5.71
C ALA A 173 12.69 1.81 -7.15
N ASP A 174 12.24 0.72 -7.80
CA ASP A 174 11.67 0.74 -9.15
C ASP A 174 10.14 0.88 -9.12
N ARG A 175 9.52 0.55 -8.00
CA ARG A 175 8.06 0.60 -7.77
C ARG A 175 7.76 0.75 -6.28
N VAL A 176 6.62 1.34 -5.96
CA VAL A 176 6.04 1.36 -4.62
C VAL A 176 4.69 0.65 -4.63
N LEU A 177 4.48 -0.26 -3.67
CA LEU A 177 3.19 -0.86 -3.36
C LEU A 177 2.79 -0.42 -1.96
N THR A 178 1.64 0.24 -1.81
CA THR A 178 1.17 0.80 -0.53
C THR A 178 -0.33 0.62 -0.37
N MET A 179 -0.87 1.03 0.78
CA MET A 179 -2.31 0.98 1.04
C MET A 179 -2.80 2.31 1.61
N ASP A 180 -3.97 2.75 1.15
CA ASP A 180 -4.73 3.91 1.63
C ASP A 180 -3.86 5.14 1.95
N LEU A 181 -3.12 5.63 0.96
CA LEU A 181 -2.42 6.90 1.10
C LEU A 181 -3.38 7.98 1.64
N HIS A 182 -2.91 8.76 2.61
CA HIS A 182 -3.69 9.83 3.23
C HIS A 182 -4.38 10.75 2.21
N ALA A 183 -3.69 11.02 1.10
CA ALA A 183 -4.21 11.76 -0.03
C ALA A 183 -3.81 11.06 -1.33
N ALA A 184 -4.79 10.74 -2.18
CA ALA A 184 -4.58 9.97 -3.41
C ALA A 184 -3.56 10.62 -4.37
N GLN A 185 -3.47 11.96 -4.38
CA GLN A 185 -2.51 12.71 -5.20
C GLN A 185 -1.05 12.46 -4.84
N ILE A 186 -0.73 11.87 -3.68
CA ILE A 186 0.64 11.48 -3.31
C ILE A 186 1.24 10.51 -4.33
N GLN A 187 0.41 9.69 -5.01
CA GLN A 187 0.86 8.84 -6.11
C GLN A 187 1.60 9.63 -7.20
N GLY A 188 1.13 10.86 -7.48
CA GLY A 188 1.77 11.77 -8.44
C GLY A 188 3.08 12.44 -7.94
N PHE A 189 3.50 12.17 -6.70
CA PHE A 189 4.79 12.65 -6.18
C PHE A 189 5.97 11.76 -6.57
N PHE A 190 5.69 10.56 -7.03
CA PHE A 190 6.70 9.59 -7.46
C PHE A 190 6.92 9.70 -8.96
N ASP A 191 8.19 9.56 -9.36
CA ASP A 191 8.60 9.42 -10.76
C ASP A 191 8.68 7.93 -11.18
N ILE A 192 8.35 7.02 -10.25
CA ILE A 192 8.25 5.57 -10.45
C ILE A 192 6.78 5.11 -10.25
N PRO A 193 6.38 3.95 -10.78
CA PRO A 193 5.03 3.43 -10.58
C PRO A 193 4.66 3.27 -9.10
N VAL A 194 3.41 3.61 -8.77
CA VAL A 194 2.84 3.44 -7.43
C VAL A 194 1.51 2.71 -7.52
N ASP A 195 1.43 1.60 -6.82
CA ASP A 195 0.21 0.83 -6.65
C ASP A 195 -0.34 1.10 -5.24
N ASN A 196 -1.45 1.84 -5.16
CA ASN A 196 -2.10 2.17 -3.90
C ASN A 196 -3.33 1.31 -3.69
N LEU A 197 -3.23 0.26 -2.87
CA LEU A 197 -4.35 -0.61 -2.48
C LEU A 197 -5.35 0.15 -1.61
N TYR A 198 -6.59 -0.35 -1.54
CA TYR A 198 -7.64 0.22 -0.69
C TYR A 198 -8.12 -0.80 0.34
N GLY A 199 -8.22 -0.38 1.61
CA GLY A 199 -8.75 -1.19 2.70
C GLY A 199 -10.27 -1.32 2.69
N ALA A 200 -10.97 -0.39 2.04
CA ALA A 200 -12.42 -0.36 2.00
C ALA A 200 -13.09 -1.70 1.57
N PRO A 201 -12.59 -2.47 0.60
CA PRO A 201 -13.12 -3.80 0.27
C PRO A 201 -13.03 -4.80 1.41
N LEU A 202 -11.97 -4.76 2.22
CA LEU A 202 -11.80 -5.64 3.39
C LEU A 202 -12.85 -5.32 4.47
N PHE A 203 -13.02 -4.04 4.79
CA PHE A 203 -14.05 -3.59 5.72
C PHE A 203 -15.45 -3.92 5.22
N ALA A 204 -15.73 -3.67 3.93
CA ALA A 204 -17.01 -3.98 3.33
C ALA A 204 -17.32 -5.49 3.44
N THR A 205 -16.36 -6.35 3.11
CA THR A 205 -16.53 -7.81 3.23
C THR A 205 -16.82 -8.23 4.66
N HIS A 206 -16.14 -7.65 5.65
CA HIS A 206 -16.36 -7.94 7.06
C HIS A 206 -17.77 -7.52 7.50
N TYR A 207 -18.16 -6.28 7.24
CA TYR A 207 -19.44 -5.77 7.70
C TYR A 207 -20.64 -6.32 6.91
N LEU A 208 -20.47 -6.65 5.61
CA LEU A 208 -21.50 -7.34 4.82
C LEU A 208 -21.79 -8.74 5.36
N ARG A 209 -20.76 -9.47 5.82
CA ARG A 209 -20.94 -10.78 6.47
C ARG A 209 -21.66 -10.66 7.81
N ARG A 210 -21.41 -9.60 8.56
CA ARG A 210 -21.96 -9.37 9.89
C ARG A 210 -23.38 -8.80 9.85
N PHE A 211 -23.62 -7.82 9.00
CA PHE A 211 -24.85 -7.03 8.99
C PHE A 211 -25.74 -7.21 7.76
N GLY A 212 -25.17 -7.67 6.63
CA GLY A 212 -25.84 -7.77 5.34
C GLY A 212 -25.78 -6.48 4.53
N TYR A 213 -26.37 -6.53 3.32
CA TYR A 213 -26.37 -5.43 2.34
C TYR A 213 -27.63 -4.57 2.49
N GLY A 214 -27.47 -3.24 2.31
CA GLY A 214 -28.58 -2.31 2.07
C GLY A 214 -29.54 -2.12 3.25
N ARG A 215 -29.04 -2.18 4.48
CA ARG A 215 -29.88 -2.01 5.69
C ARG A 215 -30.30 -0.55 5.89
N GLU A 216 -31.60 -0.29 6.03
CA GLU A 216 -32.16 1.05 6.24
C GLU A 216 -31.83 1.63 7.63
N ASP A 217 -31.61 0.75 8.63
CA ASP A 217 -31.23 1.10 9.99
C ASP A 217 -29.74 1.32 10.19
N MET A 218 -28.96 1.36 9.09
CA MET A 218 -27.51 1.63 9.10
C MET A 218 -27.14 2.81 8.22
N VAL A 219 -26.03 3.46 8.54
CA VAL A 219 -25.50 4.58 7.78
C VAL A 219 -23.97 4.64 7.89
N VAL A 220 -23.27 4.93 6.78
CA VAL A 220 -21.85 5.24 6.82
C VAL A 220 -21.66 6.71 7.19
N VAL A 221 -20.69 6.98 8.05
CA VAL A 221 -20.41 8.33 8.51
C VAL A 221 -18.97 8.71 8.21
N SER A 222 -18.77 9.86 7.55
CA SER A 222 -17.46 10.49 7.40
C SER A 222 -17.14 11.31 8.67
N PRO A 223 -16.01 11.07 9.34
CA PRO A 223 -15.66 11.80 10.57
C PRO A 223 -15.30 13.28 10.32
N ASP A 224 -15.06 13.65 9.07
CA ASP A 224 -14.78 15.02 8.62
C ASP A 224 -15.08 15.20 7.12
N VAL A 225 -14.94 16.44 6.62
CA VAL A 225 -15.19 16.77 5.22
C VAL A 225 -14.11 16.18 4.28
N GLY A 226 -12.89 15.97 4.77
CA GLY A 226 -11.77 15.45 3.98
C GLY A 226 -11.96 13.97 3.59
N SER A 227 -12.60 13.19 4.44
CA SER A 227 -12.81 11.75 4.26
C SER A 227 -14.09 11.39 3.49
N VAL A 228 -14.89 12.38 3.04
CA VAL A 228 -16.20 12.16 2.41
C VAL A 228 -16.14 11.30 1.15
N ALA A 229 -15.14 11.48 0.30
CA ALA A 229 -15.02 10.69 -0.93
C ALA A 229 -14.83 9.19 -0.63
N ARG A 230 -13.98 8.88 0.35
CA ARG A 230 -13.73 7.51 0.84
C ARG A 230 -14.99 6.91 1.46
N ALA A 231 -15.64 7.64 2.38
CA ALA A 231 -16.86 7.21 3.03
C ALA A 231 -18.00 6.96 2.02
N ARG A 232 -18.10 7.78 0.97
CA ARG A 232 -19.10 7.60 -0.11
C ARG A 232 -18.86 6.31 -0.89
N SER A 233 -17.63 6.04 -1.28
CA SER A 233 -17.29 4.80 -1.99
C SER A 233 -17.64 3.57 -1.13
N PHE A 234 -17.33 3.63 0.16
CA PHE A 234 -17.66 2.56 1.10
C PHE A 234 -19.18 2.40 1.28
N ALA A 235 -19.91 3.51 1.44
CA ALA A 235 -21.37 3.49 1.52
C ALA A 235 -22.02 2.83 0.30
N MET A 236 -21.51 3.14 -0.91
CA MET A 236 -21.99 2.50 -2.15
C MET A 236 -21.74 0.98 -2.16
N LYS A 237 -20.56 0.53 -1.72
CA LYS A 237 -20.25 -0.91 -1.62
C LYS A 237 -21.16 -1.64 -0.62
N MET A 238 -21.59 -0.96 0.44
CA MET A 238 -22.48 -1.49 1.48
C MET A 238 -23.97 -1.36 1.15
N GLY A 239 -24.33 -0.56 0.13
CA GLY A 239 -25.71 -0.19 -0.17
C GLY A 239 -26.34 0.71 0.90
N LEU A 240 -25.54 1.52 1.61
CA LEU A 240 -25.96 2.35 2.73
C LEU A 240 -26.00 3.84 2.37
N GLY A 241 -26.75 4.61 3.14
CA GLY A 241 -26.71 6.07 3.12
C GLY A 241 -25.40 6.63 3.67
N LEU A 242 -25.16 7.92 3.47
CA LEU A 242 -23.99 8.65 3.93
C LEU A 242 -24.39 9.81 4.83
N ALA A 243 -23.70 9.96 5.97
CA ALA A 243 -23.75 11.15 6.79
C ALA A 243 -22.34 11.71 6.99
N ILE A 244 -22.21 12.96 7.41
CA ILE A 244 -20.93 13.68 7.55
C ILE A 244 -20.93 14.44 8.87
N VAL A 245 -19.85 14.32 9.64
CA VAL A 245 -19.60 15.19 10.79
C VAL A 245 -18.82 16.42 10.31
N ASP A 246 -19.46 17.58 10.30
CA ASP A 246 -18.83 18.85 9.96
C ASP A 246 -18.36 19.57 11.23
N LYS A 247 -17.04 19.71 11.36
CA LYS A 247 -16.38 20.39 12.48
C LYS A 247 -16.19 21.86 12.13
N ARG A 248 -16.94 22.74 12.74
CA ARG A 248 -16.75 24.19 12.59
C ARG A 248 -16.10 24.78 13.83
N ARG A 249 -14.96 25.45 13.64
CA ARG A 249 -14.36 26.33 14.63
C ARG A 249 -14.86 27.75 14.36
N GLU A 250 -15.82 28.24 15.12
CA GLU A 250 -16.31 29.62 14.94
C GLU A 250 -15.29 30.66 15.38
N LYS A 251 -14.45 30.38 16.37
CA LYS A 251 -13.34 31.25 16.85
C LYS A 251 -12.22 30.40 17.47
N ALA A 252 -10.99 30.94 17.46
CA ALA A 252 -9.90 30.40 18.27
C ALA A 252 -10.31 30.44 19.76
N ASN A 253 -10.25 29.33 20.46
CA ASN A 253 -10.64 29.11 21.87
C ASN A 253 -12.14 28.90 22.18
N CYS A 254 -13.02 28.67 21.20
CA CYS A 254 -14.36 28.17 21.45
C CYS A 254 -14.44 26.65 21.31
N SER A 255 -15.37 26.03 22.05
CA SER A 255 -15.69 24.59 21.90
C SER A 255 -16.03 24.29 20.43
N GLU A 256 -15.51 23.17 19.92
CA GLU A 256 -15.82 22.72 18.55
C GLU A 256 -17.32 22.40 18.47
N VAL A 257 -18.05 23.15 17.64
CA VAL A 257 -19.42 22.82 17.31
C VAL A 257 -19.39 21.77 16.22
N MET A 258 -19.94 20.58 16.51
CA MET A 258 -20.06 19.51 15.54
C MET A 258 -21.46 19.52 14.95
N ASN A 259 -21.56 19.68 13.65
CA ASN A 259 -22.79 19.62 12.89
C ASN A 259 -22.87 18.28 12.15
N ILE A 260 -24.04 17.63 12.13
CA ILE A 260 -24.23 16.37 11.44
C ILE A 260 -25.08 16.63 10.21
N ILE A 261 -24.53 16.31 9.04
CA ILE A 261 -25.22 16.40 7.76
C ILE A 261 -25.66 14.98 7.39
N GLY A 262 -26.95 14.75 7.25
CA GLY A 262 -27.55 13.43 7.03
C GLY A 262 -28.31 12.93 8.26
N ASN A 263 -28.98 11.79 8.12
CA ASN A 263 -29.79 11.21 9.21
C ASN A 263 -29.07 10.03 9.86
N VAL A 264 -28.77 10.15 11.15
CA VAL A 264 -28.14 9.12 11.99
C VAL A 264 -29.04 8.68 13.15
N GLU A 265 -30.20 9.35 13.38
CA GLU A 265 -31.08 9.12 14.49
C GLU A 265 -31.60 7.67 14.51
N GLY A 266 -31.42 6.98 15.63
CA GLY A 266 -31.83 5.60 15.84
C GLY A 266 -31.03 4.56 15.01
N LYS A 267 -30.00 4.98 14.28
CA LYS A 267 -29.25 4.10 13.36
C LYS A 267 -27.97 3.57 13.98
N THR A 268 -27.52 2.44 13.46
CA THR A 268 -26.14 1.94 13.62
C THR A 268 -25.23 2.68 12.64
N CYS A 269 -24.21 3.37 13.15
CA CYS A 269 -23.28 4.20 12.37
C CYS A 269 -21.97 3.47 12.14
N LEU A 270 -21.49 3.47 10.88
CA LEU A 270 -20.16 2.98 10.48
C LEU A 270 -19.26 4.17 10.16
N LEU A 271 -18.39 4.55 11.09
CA LEU A 271 -17.37 5.59 10.87
C LEU A 271 -16.21 5.02 10.06
N LEU A 272 -15.81 5.70 8.98
CA LEU A 272 -14.66 5.30 8.15
C LEU A 272 -13.63 6.43 8.05
N ASP A 273 -12.38 6.11 8.41
CA ASP A 273 -11.23 7.01 8.25
C ASP A 273 -10.04 6.29 7.57
N ASP A 274 -8.97 7.01 7.22
CA ASP A 274 -7.72 6.38 6.75
C ASP A 274 -6.83 5.95 7.92
N MET A 275 -6.77 6.75 8.98
CA MET A 275 -5.92 6.44 10.12
C MET A 275 -6.50 6.90 11.45
N VAL A 276 -6.11 6.20 12.50
CA VAL A 276 -6.33 6.60 13.89
C VAL A 276 -4.99 6.90 14.54
N ASP A 277 -4.67 8.20 14.71
CA ASP A 277 -3.44 8.63 15.38
C ASP A 277 -3.68 8.75 16.89
N THR A 278 -4.15 9.90 17.37
CA THR A 278 -4.44 10.11 18.81
C THR A 278 -5.87 9.78 19.21
N ALA A 279 -6.69 9.31 18.28
CA ALA A 279 -8.10 8.99 18.39
C ALA A 279 -9.02 10.17 18.74
N GLY A 280 -8.49 11.39 18.93
CA GLY A 280 -9.31 12.53 19.36
C GLY A 280 -10.42 12.89 18.36
N SER A 281 -10.11 12.92 17.07
CA SER A 281 -11.09 13.24 16.01
C SER A 281 -12.16 12.15 15.88
N LEU A 282 -11.74 10.88 15.87
CA LEU A 282 -12.64 9.74 15.74
C LEU A 282 -13.61 9.64 16.93
N CYS A 283 -13.08 9.67 18.16
CA CYS A 283 -13.89 9.59 19.37
C CYS A 283 -14.82 10.83 19.53
N GLY A 284 -14.33 12.01 19.14
CA GLY A 284 -15.15 13.22 19.12
C GLY A 284 -16.32 13.13 18.13
N ALA A 285 -16.06 12.62 16.92
CA ALA A 285 -17.10 12.38 15.93
C ALA A 285 -18.12 11.33 16.42
N ALA A 286 -17.66 10.21 16.99
CA ALA A 286 -18.52 9.19 17.56
C ALA A 286 -19.43 9.77 18.68
N LYS A 287 -18.84 10.56 19.58
CA LYS A 287 -19.59 11.23 20.65
C LYS A 287 -20.69 12.14 20.09
N ALA A 288 -20.37 12.97 19.10
CA ALA A 288 -21.34 13.86 18.47
C ALA A 288 -22.48 13.08 17.80
N ILE A 289 -22.16 11.97 17.11
CA ILE A 289 -23.16 11.11 16.45
C ILE A 289 -24.14 10.55 17.45
N VAL A 290 -23.69 10.14 18.64
CA VAL A 290 -24.57 9.61 19.70
C VAL A 290 -25.31 10.73 20.43
N GLU A 291 -24.60 11.73 20.97
CA GLU A 291 -25.19 12.75 21.87
C GLU A 291 -26.04 13.80 21.12
N VAL A 292 -25.63 14.18 19.90
CA VAL A 292 -26.34 15.18 19.10
C VAL A 292 -27.19 14.52 18.02
N GLY A 293 -26.69 13.47 17.40
CA GLY A 293 -27.36 12.79 16.29
C GLY A 293 -28.36 11.70 16.71
N GLY A 294 -28.33 11.23 17.97
CA GLY A 294 -29.21 10.18 18.46
C GLY A 294 -28.94 8.79 17.86
N ALA A 295 -27.72 8.51 17.45
CA ALA A 295 -27.36 7.19 16.94
C ALA A 295 -27.46 6.12 18.04
N LYS A 296 -27.80 4.90 17.61
CA LYS A 296 -27.98 3.75 18.52
C LYS A 296 -26.66 3.06 18.87
N GLU A 297 -25.83 2.83 17.86
CA GLU A 297 -24.56 2.14 17.96
C GLU A 297 -23.52 2.78 17.02
N VAL A 298 -22.24 2.74 17.39
CA VAL A 298 -21.17 3.31 16.59
C VAL A 298 -20.03 2.30 16.44
N TYR A 299 -19.86 1.83 15.22
CA TYR A 299 -18.69 1.06 14.78
C TYR A 299 -17.76 1.97 14.02
N ALA A 300 -16.46 1.78 14.17
CA ALA A 300 -15.46 2.55 13.45
C ALA A 300 -14.50 1.62 12.72
N CYS A 301 -13.98 2.07 11.58
CA CYS A 301 -12.92 1.37 10.87
C CYS A 301 -11.91 2.37 10.29
N ALA A 302 -10.64 1.97 10.28
CA ALA A 302 -9.57 2.73 9.68
C ALA A 302 -8.42 1.82 9.22
N SER A 303 -7.78 2.19 8.10
CA SER A 303 -6.72 1.37 7.52
C SER A 303 -5.45 1.34 8.39
N HIS A 304 -5.15 2.45 9.09
CA HIS A 304 -3.89 2.58 9.81
C HIS A 304 -4.10 2.91 11.29
N GLY A 305 -3.82 1.94 12.14
CA GLY A 305 -3.82 2.11 13.60
C GLY A 305 -2.48 2.67 14.09
N VAL A 306 -2.24 3.99 13.93
CA VAL A 306 -1.01 4.62 14.45
C VAL A 306 -0.98 4.61 15.98
N LEU A 307 -2.13 4.80 16.61
CA LEU A 307 -2.41 4.66 18.05
C LEU A 307 -1.41 5.39 18.96
N SER A 308 -1.09 6.64 18.61
CA SER A 308 -0.13 7.47 19.34
C SER A 308 -0.72 8.04 20.64
N GLY A 309 0.17 8.25 21.61
CA GLY A 309 -0.14 8.94 22.86
C GLY A 309 -1.32 8.28 23.60
N PRO A 310 -2.42 9.02 23.91
CA PRO A 310 -3.54 8.53 24.69
C PRO A 310 -4.63 7.84 23.82
N ALA A 311 -4.32 7.39 22.60
CA ALA A 311 -5.31 6.86 21.66
C ALA A 311 -6.11 5.69 22.26
N ILE A 312 -5.43 4.73 22.86
CA ILE A 312 -6.05 3.52 23.40
C ILE A 312 -6.98 3.85 24.58
N ASP A 313 -6.55 4.72 25.49
CA ASP A 313 -7.37 5.15 26.62
C ASP A 313 -8.64 5.87 26.12
N ARG A 314 -8.46 6.77 25.12
CA ARG A 314 -9.61 7.46 24.51
C ARG A 314 -10.60 6.53 23.82
N ILE A 315 -10.11 5.49 23.16
CA ILE A 315 -10.96 4.49 22.52
C ILE A 315 -11.72 3.68 23.58
N ASN A 316 -11.04 3.24 24.65
CA ASN A 316 -11.66 2.53 25.75
C ASN A 316 -12.80 3.34 26.39
N ASP A 317 -12.56 4.63 26.63
CA ASP A 317 -13.50 5.55 27.30
C ASP A 317 -14.57 6.10 26.34
N SER A 318 -14.47 5.81 25.02
CA SER A 318 -15.37 6.34 24.01
C SER A 318 -16.69 5.56 23.93
N VAL A 319 -17.65 6.16 23.22
CA VAL A 319 -18.93 5.54 22.85
C VAL A 319 -18.82 4.60 21.64
N ILE A 320 -17.61 4.37 21.13
CA ILE A 320 -17.37 3.42 20.04
C ILE A 320 -17.50 2.01 20.59
N ASP A 321 -18.34 1.19 19.96
CA ASP A 321 -18.56 -0.21 20.31
C ASP A 321 -17.39 -1.09 19.83
N GLU A 322 -16.91 -0.85 18.63
CA GLU A 322 -15.79 -1.57 18.00
C GLU A 322 -15.01 -0.67 17.05
N LEU A 323 -13.70 -0.74 17.12
CA LEU A 323 -12.79 -0.16 16.15
C LEU A 323 -12.07 -1.26 15.36
N LEU A 324 -12.38 -1.37 14.09
CA LEU A 324 -11.77 -2.32 13.17
C LEU A 324 -10.60 -1.67 12.44
N LEU A 325 -9.41 -2.18 12.61
CA LEU A 325 -8.18 -1.71 11.97
C LEU A 325 -7.64 -2.75 10.99
N LEU A 326 -6.80 -2.32 10.05
CA LEU A 326 -5.98 -3.23 9.25
C LEU A 326 -4.61 -3.38 9.92
N ASP A 327 -3.99 -4.55 9.77
CA ASP A 327 -2.68 -4.86 10.35
C ASP A 327 -1.49 -4.28 9.57
N THR A 328 -1.73 -3.16 8.85
CA THR A 328 -0.70 -2.36 8.17
C THR A 328 0.36 -1.82 9.14
N ILE A 329 -0.02 -1.58 10.39
CA ILE A 329 0.83 -1.23 11.53
C ILE A 329 0.54 -2.23 12.64
N PRO A 330 1.55 -2.86 13.25
CA PRO A 330 1.31 -3.79 14.35
C PRO A 330 0.78 -3.07 15.60
N TYR A 331 -0.01 -3.79 16.42
CA TYR A 331 -0.44 -3.27 17.71
C TYR A 331 0.78 -2.88 18.58
N PRO A 332 0.74 -1.72 19.26
CA PRO A 332 1.89 -1.27 20.07
C PRO A 332 2.18 -2.23 21.23
N LYS A 333 3.36 -2.89 21.21
CA LYS A 333 3.76 -3.91 22.20
C LYS A 333 3.80 -3.40 23.65
N ASN A 334 3.95 -2.09 23.83
CA ASN A 334 4.08 -1.43 25.15
C ASN A 334 2.76 -0.80 25.64
N LYS A 335 1.64 -1.11 25.01
CA LYS A 335 0.32 -0.61 25.38
C LYS A 335 -0.57 -1.75 25.92
N PRO A 336 -1.50 -1.45 26.85
CA PRO A 336 -2.48 -2.44 27.29
C PRO A 336 -3.36 -2.87 26.13
N ALA A 337 -3.87 -4.10 26.18
CA ALA A 337 -4.86 -4.57 25.23
C ALA A 337 -6.16 -3.74 25.35
N CYS A 338 -6.85 -3.56 24.25
CA CYS A 338 -8.14 -2.88 24.18
C CYS A 338 -9.13 -3.80 23.47
N ASP A 339 -10.14 -4.26 24.20
CA ASP A 339 -11.13 -5.22 23.69
C ASP A 339 -11.98 -4.66 22.56
N LYS A 340 -12.07 -3.33 22.44
CA LYS A 340 -12.77 -2.66 21.35
C LYS A 340 -12.00 -2.66 20.04
N ILE A 341 -10.68 -2.91 20.05
CA ILE A 341 -9.84 -2.87 18.85
C ILE A 341 -9.69 -4.27 18.27
N GLN A 342 -10.09 -4.44 17.03
CA GLN A 342 -9.90 -5.66 16.25
C GLN A 342 -9.08 -5.37 14.99
N TYR A 343 -8.38 -6.40 14.49
CA TYR A 343 -7.56 -6.30 13.28
C TYR A 343 -8.04 -7.23 12.19
N LEU A 344 -8.10 -6.72 10.96
CA LEU A 344 -8.24 -7.54 9.76
C LEU A 344 -6.89 -7.70 9.07
N PRO A 345 -6.57 -8.92 8.60
CA PRO A 345 -5.30 -9.18 7.92
C PRO A 345 -5.30 -8.60 6.51
N VAL A 346 -4.23 -7.86 6.15
CA VAL A 346 -3.99 -7.37 4.79
C VAL A 346 -3.06 -8.28 3.98
N ALA A 347 -2.41 -9.25 4.61
CA ALA A 347 -1.45 -10.14 3.96
C ALA A 347 -1.99 -10.82 2.68
N PRO A 348 -3.24 -11.35 2.63
CA PRO A 348 -3.76 -11.95 1.40
C PRO A 348 -3.84 -10.95 0.24
N MET A 349 -4.24 -9.69 0.50
CA MET A 349 -4.35 -8.65 -0.53
C MET A 349 -2.97 -8.22 -1.04
N PHE A 350 -1.99 -8.02 -0.14
CA PHE A 350 -0.63 -7.72 -0.53
C PHE A 350 0.02 -8.86 -1.30
N ALA A 351 -0.18 -10.12 -0.89
CA ALA A 351 0.33 -11.28 -1.60
C ALA A 351 -0.21 -11.37 -3.03
N GLU A 352 -1.53 -11.17 -3.20
CA GLU A 352 -2.15 -11.15 -4.54
C GLU A 352 -1.61 -9.98 -5.38
N ALA A 353 -1.45 -8.79 -4.80
CA ALA A 353 -0.86 -7.65 -5.50
C ALA A 353 0.59 -7.93 -5.92
N ILE A 354 1.41 -8.51 -5.05
CA ILE A 354 2.79 -8.91 -5.35
C ILE A 354 2.83 -9.92 -6.49
N ASN A 355 1.98 -10.96 -6.44
CA ASN A 355 1.89 -11.96 -7.49
C ASN A 355 1.52 -11.32 -8.84
N ARG A 356 0.51 -10.44 -8.87
CA ARG A 356 0.10 -9.72 -10.09
C ARG A 356 1.18 -8.79 -10.63
N ILE A 357 1.91 -8.09 -9.76
CA ILE A 357 3.04 -7.24 -10.16
C ILE A 357 4.15 -8.11 -10.80
N TYR A 358 4.43 -9.27 -10.23
CA TYR A 358 5.42 -10.20 -10.77
C TYR A 358 4.99 -10.78 -12.11
N GLU A 359 3.75 -11.18 -12.26
CA GLU A 359 3.17 -11.75 -13.48
C GLU A 359 2.76 -10.68 -14.51
N GLU A 360 3.04 -9.38 -14.25
CA GLU A 360 2.67 -8.24 -15.11
C GLU A 360 1.16 -8.14 -15.39
N MET A 361 0.35 -8.62 -14.44
CA MET A 361 -1.10 -8.54 -14.52
C MET A 361 -1.64 -7.26 -13.89
N SER A 362 -2.83 -6.84 -14.33
CA SER A 362 -3.52 -5.69 -13.74
C SER A 362 -3.91 -5.96 -12.29
N ILE A 363 -3.64 -4.99 -11.40
CA ILE A 363 -4.09 -5.00 -10.00
C ILE A 363 -5.47 -4.35 -9.83
N SER A 364 -6.09 -3.79 -10.88
CA SER A 364 -7.35 -3.03 -10.80
C SER A 364 -8.50 -3.84 -10.22
N SER A 365 -8.54 -5.16 -10.45
CA SER A 365 -9.55 -6.05 -9.88
C SER A 365 -9.49 -6.20 -8.36
N LEU A 366 -8.40 -5.73 -7.71
CA LEU A 366 -8.30 -5.71 -6.24
C LEU A 366 -9.05 -4.53 -5.62
N PHE A 367 -9.53 -3.59 -6.44
CA PHE A 367 -10.24 -2.38 -6.02
C PHE A 367 -11.77 -2.49 -6.17
N GLU A 368 -12.22 -3.48 -6.95
CA GLU A 368 -13.64 -3.77 -7.18
C GLU A 368 -14.24 -4.60 -6.03
#